data_1d5e8f387978f76ac2190f24d2977d56
#
_entry.id   1d5e8f387978f76ac2190f24d2977d56
#
_cell.length_a   1.000
_cell.length_b   1.000
_cell.length_c   1.000
_cell.angle_alpha   90.00
_cell.angle_beta   90.00
_cell.angle_gamma   90.00
#
_symmetry.space_group_name_H-M   'P 1'
#
loop_
_entity.id
_entity.type
_entity.pdbx_description
1 polymer ?
#
loop_
_entity_poly.entity_id
_entity_poly.type
_entity_poly.pdbx_seq_one_letter_code
_entity_poly.pdbx_strand_id
1 'polypeptide(L)'
;MLTIIFIRLNGSNYAQWAQAVEVFLLGRKKFDYVINEPHVFTDSKFGDWRAKDAQVRSCLWNSMESKISCSLVFLPIAKLVWEQAKELYFGANNLNWIYDLHHNYFSLSLSDLSLEDYHNKFKGVCEELNIYQPISSNVKTMKKQ
;
A
#
# COMPACT_ATOMS: atom_id res chain seq x y z
N MET A 1 14.60 13.12 -9.41
CA MET A 1 14.55 11.67 -9.35
C MET A 1 13.35 11.16 -10.11
N LEU A 2 13.55 10.17 -10.91
CA LEU A 2 12.46 9.63 -11.70
C LEU A 2 11.55 8.75 -10.86
N THR A 3 10.26 8.91 -11.05
CA THR A 3 9.27 8.06 -10.43
C THR A 3 9.18 6.79 -11.26
N ILE A 4 9.62 5.68 -10.67
CA ILE A 4 9.63 4.40 -11.37
C ILE A 4 8.48 3.52 -10.88
N ILE A 5 7.75 3.98 -9.88
CA ILE A 5 6.61 3.25 -9.36
C ILE A 5 5.46 3.44 -10.32
N PHE A 6 5.12 2.38 -11.04
CA PHE A 6 4.10 2.43 -12.09
C PHE A 6 2.68 2.30 -11.56
N ILE A 7 2.53 1.92 -10.29
CA ILE A 7 1.24 1.78 -9.64
C ILE A 7 1.08 2.95 -8.67
N ARG A 8 0.01 3.72 -8.83
CA ARG A 8 -0.29 4.83 -7.92
C ARG A 8 -1.36 4.39 -6.93
N LEU A 9 -1.14 4.71 -5.66
CA LEU A 9 -2.11 4.40 -4.61
C LEU A 9 -3.40 5.19 -4.86
N ASN A 10 -4.51 4.47 -4.99
CA ASN A 10 -5.82 5.08 -5.28
C ASN A 10 -6.87 4.77 -4.21
N GLY A 11 -6.51 4.10 -3.13
CA GLY A 11 -7.42 3.71 -2.06
C GLY A 11 -7.94 2.29 -2.15
N SER A 12 -7.78 1.64 -3.32
CA SER A 12 -8.30 0.28 -3.55
C SER A 12 -7.21 -0.72 -3.89
N ASN A 13 -6.00 -0.27 -4.10
CA ASN A 13 -4.89 -1.09 -4.61
C ASN A 13 -3.68 -1.10 -3.66
N TYR A 14 -3.94 -1.07 -2.36
CA TYR A 14 -2.84 -0.95 -1.39
C TYR A 14 -1.82 -2.07 -1.53
N ALA A 15 -2.26 -3.33 -1.66
CA ALA A 15 -1.34 -4.47 -1.71
C ALA A 15 -0.37 -4.37 -2.89
N GLN A 16 -0.88 -4.03 -4.08
CA GLN A 16 -0.06 -3.88 -5.28
C GLN A 16 0.87 -2.68 -5.17
N TRP A 17 0.35 -1.56 -4.67
CA TRP A 17 1.15 -0.36 -4.48
C TRP A 17 2.27 -0.60 -3.46
N ALA A 18 1.94 -1.20 -2.31
CA ALA A 18 2.93 -1.45 -1.26
C ALA A 18 4.05 -2.36 -1.75
N GLN A 19 3.71 -3.38 -2.52
CA GLN A 19 4.71 -4.28 -3.08
C GLN A 19 5.62 -3.54 -4.06
N ALA A 20 5.05 -2.70 -4.93
CA ALA A 20 5.83 -1.92 -5.89
C ALA A 20 6.77 -0.95 -5.19
N VAL A 21 6.29 -0.27 -4.14
CA VAL A 21 7.11 0.66 -3.35
C VAL A 21 8.23 -0.08 -2.63
N GLU A 22 7.91 -1.21 -2.00
CA GLU A 22 8.91 -1.98 -1.28
C GLU A 22 10.05 -2.39 -2.21
N VAL A 23 9.74 -2.95 -3.38
CA VAL A 23 10.75 -3.37 -4.34
C VAL A 23 11.57 -2.18 -4.81
N PHE A 24 10.91 -1.06 -5.11
CA PHE A 24 11.60 0.15 -5.54
C PHE A 24 12.60 0.65 -4.49
N LEU A 25 12.16 0.72 -3.23
CA LEU A 25 13.01 1.23 -2.14
C LEU A 25 14.11 0.24 -1.78
N LEU A 26 13.85 -1.06 -1.83
CA LEU A 26 14.87 -2.08 -1.60
C LEU A 26 15.97 -1.97 -2.66
N GLY A 27 15.60 -1.81 -3.92
CA GLY A 27 16.55 -1.67 -5.00
C GLY A 27 17.44 -0.45 -4.86
N ARG A 28 16.98 0.58 -4.18
CA ARG A 28 17.74 1.81 -3.93
C ARG A 28 18.35 1.85 -2.53
N LYS A 29 18.23 0.78 -1.76
CA LYS A 29 18.74 0.67 -0.38
C LYS A 29 18.15 1.75 0.53
N LYS A 30 16.88 2.06 0.35
CA LYS A 30 16.19 3.10 1.11
C LYS A 30 14.96 2.61 1.85
N PHE A 31 14.67 1.31 1.83
CA PHE A 31 13.49 0.79 2.52
C PHE A 31 13.59 0.97 4.05
N ASP A 32 14.79 1.03 4.59
CA ASP A 32 15.02 1.24 6.02
C ASP A 32 14.40 2.55 6.53
N TYR A 33 14.23 3.54 5.65
CA TYR A 33 13.67 4.83 6.04
C TYR A 33 12.17 4.74 6.36
N VAL A 34 11.49 3.69 5.93
CA VAL A 34 10.06 3.51 6.22
C VAL A 34 9.81 2.51 7.34
N ILE A 35 10.82 1.77 7.79
CA ILE A 35 10.64 0.76 8.84
C ILE A 35 11.45 1.06 10.11
N ASN A 36 12.61 1.73 10.00
CA ASN A 36 13.47 1.99 11.16
C ASN A 36 13.13 3.33 11.81
N GLU A 37 13.45 3.44 13.09
CA GLU A 37 13.30 4.69 13.82
C GLU A 37 14.20 5.79 13.23
N PRO A 38 13.77 7.05 13.27
CA PRO A 38 14.58 8.15 12.77
C PRO A 38 15.82 8.36 13.62
N HIS A 39 16.88 8.91 12.97
CA HIS A 39 18.05 9.36 13.71
C HIS A 39 17.69 10.55 14.59
N VAL A 40 18.32 10.66 15.76
CA VAL A 40 18.12 11.82 16.63
C VAL A 40 18.89 13.01 16.05
N PHE A 41 18.36 14.21 16.25
CA PHE A 41 18.95 15.41 15.66
C PHE A 41 20.36 15.73 16.20
N THR A 42 20.74 15.14 17.33
CA THR A 42 22.09 15.29 17.88
C THR A 42 23.11 14.35 17.23
N ASP A 43 22.65 13.38 16.43
CA ASP A 43 23.52 12.48 15.68
C ASP A 43 24.24 13.27 14.58
N SER A 44 25.55 13.04 14.43
CA SER A 44 26.34 13.71 13.37
C SER A 44 25.85 13.39 11.97
N LYS A 45 25.13 12.30 11.78
CA LYS A 45 24.59 11.86 10.50
C LYS A 45 23.15 12.30 10.28
N PHE A 46 22.60 13.07 11.20
CA PHE A 46 21.18 13.46 11.12
C PHE A 46 20.86 14.25 9.84
N GLY A 47 21.73 15.16 9.45
CA GLY A 47 21.50 15.95 8.24
C GLY A 47 21.41 15.10 6.98
N ASP A 48 22.30 14.12 6.86
CA ASP A 48 22.26 13.18 5.73
C ASP A 48 21.03 12.30 5.78
N TRP A 49 20.72 11.77 6.97
CA TRP A 49 19.51 10.98 7.16
C TRP A 49 18.26 11.77 6.79
N ARG A 50 18.19 13.01 7.26
CA ARG A 50 17.04 13.88 7.01
C ARG A 50 16.83 14.13 5.52
N ALA A 51 17.91 14.37 4.78
CA ALA A 51 17.85 14.58 3.34
C ALA A 51 17.32 13.34 2.62
N LYS A 52 17.81 12.18 2.99
CA LYS A 52 17.37 10.92 2.38
C LYS A 52 15.94 10.56 2.77
N ASP A 53 15.56 10.82 4.00
CA ASP A 53 14.18 10.66 4.44
C ASP A 53 13.24 11.52 3.61
N ALA A 54 13.63 12.77 3.34
CA ALA A 54 12.84 13.66 2.51
C ALA A 54 12.69 13.14 1.08
N GLN A 55 13.73 12.53 0.53
CA GLN A 55 13.66 11.90 -0.79
C GLN A 55 12.64 10.76 -0.79
N VAL A 56 12.65 9.93 0.26
CA VAL A 56 11.70 8.82 0.38
C VAL A 56 10.28 9.35 0.55
N ARG A 57 10.07 10.37 1.38
CA ARG A 57 8.75 10.98 1.52
C ARG A 57 8.23 11.50 0.18
N SER A 58 9.05 12.20 -0.55
CA SER A 58 8.70 12.73 -1.87
C SER A 58 8.32 11.59 -2.83
N CYS A 59 9.09 10.51 -2.81
CA CYS A 59 8.80 9.33 -3.62
C CYS A 59 7.43 8.74 -3.27
N LEU A 60 7.14 8.60 -1.98
CA LEU A 60 5.86 8.06 -1.53
C LEU A 60 4.70 8.94 -1.99
N TRP A 61 4.80 10.25 -1.76
CA TRP A 61 3.73 11.17 -2.17
C TRP A 61 3.51 11.16 -3.68
N ASN A 62 4.59 11.10 -4.46
CA ASN A 62 4.49 11.09 -5.93
C ASN A 62 3.91 9.78 -6.46
N SER A 63 3.89 8.73 -5.66
CA SER A 63 3.31 7.44 -6.02
C SER A 63 1.87 7.29 -5.57
N MET A 64 1.25 8.37 -5.11
CA MET A 64 -0.14 8.38 -4.64
C MET A 64 -0.98 9.34 -5.46
N GLU A 65 -2.28 9.07 -5.55
CA GLU A 65 -3.20 10.06 -6.11
C GLU A 65 -3.24 11.29 -5.20
N SER A 66 -3.49 12.45 -5.80
CA SER A 66 -3.42 13.74 -5.11
C SER A 66 -4.29 13.80 -3.86
N LYS A 67 -5.49 13.22 -3.93
CA LYS A 67 -6.41 13.22 -2.78
C LYS A 67 -5.83 12.49 -1.58
N ILE A 68 -4.96 11.51 -1.82
CA ILE A 68 -4.32 10.74 -0.76
C ILE A 68 -3.07 11.44 -0.28
N SER A 69 -2.20 11.86 -1.20
CA SER A 69 -0.95 12.54 -0.82
C SER A 69 -1.21 13.82 -0.05
N CYS A 70 -2.26 14.57 -0.41
CA CYS A 70 -2.61 15.79 0.31
C CYS A 70 -2.93 15.55 1.78
N SER A 71 -3.50 14.40 2.11
CA SER A 71 -3.81 14.06 3.50
C SER A 71 -2.58 13.61 4.29
N LEU A 72 -1.50 13.25 3.60
CA LEU A 72 -0.30 12.69 4.23
C LEU A 72 0.92 13.62 4.14
N VAL A 73 0.77 14.76 3.46
CA VAL A 73 1.90 15.63 3.12
C VAL A 73 2.53 16.30 4.34
N PHE A 74 1.81 16.41 5.44
CA PHE A 74 2.32 17.06 6.65
C PHE A 74 2.99 16.09 7.62
N LEU A 75 3.04 14.80 7.32
CA LEU A 75 3.74 13.85 8.16
C LEU A 75 5.25 14.09 8.05
N PRO A 76 5.96 14.16 9.19
CA PRO A 76 7.34 14.67 9.20
C PRO A 76 8.41 13.68 8.77
N ILE A 77 8.11 12.38 8.72
CA ILE A 77 9.09 11.36 8.34
C ILE A 77 8.43 10.30 7.45
N ALA A 78 9.25 9.65 6.64
CA ALA A 78 8.77 8.64 5.69
C ALA A 78 8.11 7.46 6.39
N LYS A 79 8.62 7.06 7.54
CA LYS A 79 8.05 5.96 8.32
C LYS A 79 6.58 6.22 8.65
N LEU A 80 6.25 7.44 9.06
CA LEU A 80 4.87 7.80 9.40
C LEU A 80 3.98 7.81 8.16
N VAL A 81 4.49 8.26 7.01
CA VAL A 81 3.73 8.21 5.76
C VAL A 81 3.39 6.77 5.40
N TRP A 82 4.39 5.89 5.49
CA TRP A 82 4.23 4.47 5.18
C TRP A 82 3.21 3.80 6.12
N GLU A 83 3.36 4.03 7.42
CA GLU A 83 2.47 3.44 8.42
C GLU A 83 1.04 3.96 8.30
N GLN A 84 0.88 5.25 8.05
CA GLN A 84 -0.44 5.84 7.91
C GLN A 84 -1.14 5.33 6.66
N ALA A 85 -0.43 5.18 5.56
CA ALA A 85 -1.00 4.61 4.34
C ALA A 85 -1.49 3.19 4.59
N LYS A 86 -0.71 2.40 5.33
CA LYS A 86 -1.11 1.04 5.68
C LYS A 86 -2.37 1.05 6.55
N GLU A 87 -2.40 1.90 7.56
CA GLU A 87 -3.55 1.95 8.47
C GLU A 87 -4.83 2.33 7.75
N LEU A 88 -4.76 3.29 6.82
CA LEU A 88 -5.93 3.78 6.12
C LEU A 88 -6.41 2.86 5.00
N TYR A 89 -5.51 2.14 4.36
CA TYR A 89 -5.84 1.47 3.10
C TYR A 89 -5.59 -0.03 3.08
N PHE A 90 -5.11 -0.61 4.18
CA PHE A 90 -4.85 -2.04 4.25
C PHE A 90 -6.04 -2.81 4.82
N GLY A 91 -6.53 -3.78 4.04
CA GLY A 91 -7.42 -4.81 4.53
C GLY A 91 -8.80 -4.35 4.99
N ALA A 92 -9.24 -4.90 6.10
CA ALA A 92 -10.60 -4.77 6.59
C ALA A 92 -11.00 -3.34 6.97
N ASN A 93 -10.02 -2.47 7.21
CA ASN A 93 -10.29 -1.07 7.53
C ASN A 93 -10.52 -0.20 6.29
N ASN A 94 -10.34 -0.76 5.11
CA ASN A 94 -10.46 -0.02 3.86
C ASN A 94 -11.79 -0.34 3.18
N LEU A 95 -12.79 0.49 3.40
CA LEU A 95 -14.10 0.29 2.82
C LEU A 95 -14.09 0.35 1.29
N ASN A 96 -13.25 1.20 0.72
CA ASN A 96 -13.13 1.30 -0.74
C ASN A 96 -12.60 0.00 -1.34
N TRP A 97 -11.60 -0.58 -0.71
CA TRP A 97 -11.05 -1.85 -1.16
C TRP A 97 -12.10 -2.96 -1.09
N ILE A 98 -12.83 -3.04 0.03
CA ILE A 98 -13.88 -4.03 0.21
C ILE A 98 -14.97 -3.85 -0.85
N TYR A 99 -15.41 -2.62 -1.07
CA TYR A 99 -16.42 -2.32 -2.08
C TYR A 99 -15.95 -2.76 -3.47
N ASP A 100 -14.72 -2.43 -3.84
CA ASP A 100 -14.18 -2.78 -5.15
C ASP A 100 -14.05 -4.29 -5.33
N LEU A 101 -13.67 -5.03 -4.29
CA LEU A 101 -13.63 -6.49 -4.36
C LEU A 101 -15.00 -7.08 -4.62
N HIS A 102 -16.02 -6.60 -3.90
CA HIS A 102 -17.39 -7.04 -4.11
C HIS A 102 -17.87 -6.71 -5.52
N HIS A 103 -17.62 -5.49 -5.96
CA HIS A 103 -18.01 -5.05 -7.29
C HIS A 103 -17.34 -5.91 -8.38
N ASN A 104 -16.06 -6.18 -8.25
CA ASN A 104 -15.32 -7.01 -9.18
C ASN A 104 -15.86 -8.44 -9.21
N TYR A 105 -16.19 -8.97 -8.05
CA TYR A 105 -16.77 -10.31 -7.94
C TYR A 105 -18.10 -10.39 -8.68
N PHE A 106 -19.00 -9.40 -8.49
CA PHE A 106 -20.26 -9.35 -9.21
C PHE A 106 -20.06 -9.20 -10.71
N SER A 107 -19.11 -8.37 -11.12
CA SER A 107 -18.79 -8.18 -12.55
C SER A 107 -18.33 -9.48 -13.18
N LEU A 108 -17.55 -10.28 -12.47
CA LEU A 108 -17.08 -11.58 -12.95
C LEU A 108 -18.26 -12.54 -13.18
N SER A 109 -19.23 -12.54 -12.29
CA SER A 109 -20.39 -13.45 -12.41
C SER A 109 -21.38 -13.01 -13.46
N LEU A 110 -21.37 -11.73 -13.87
CA LEU A 110 -22.34 -11.17 -14.81
C LEU A 110 -21.79 -10.89 -16.20
N SER A 111 -20.49 -10.99 -16.39
CA SER A 111 -19.86 -10.58 -17.66
C SER A 111 -19.73 -11.76 -18.63
N ASP A 112 -19.62 -11.41 -19.93
CA ASP A 112 -19.42 -12.37 -21.00
C ASP A 112 -17.94 -12.71 -21.20
N LEU A 113 -17.18 -12.79 -20.12
CA LEU A 113 -15.77 -13.14 -20.17
C LEU A 113 -15.60 -14.58 -20.63
N SER A 114 -14.53 -14.85 -21.38
CA SER A 114 -14.14 -16.22 -21.67
C SER A 114 -13.86 -16.94 -20.36
N LEU A 115 -13.95 -18.27 -20.39
CA LEU A 115 -13.68 -19.08 -19.20
C LEU A 115 -12.28 -18.84 -18.67
N GLU A 116 -11.31 -18.66 -19.55
CA GLU A 116 -9.92 -18.37 -19.17
C GLU A 116 -9.81 -17.02 -18.48
N ASP A 117 -10.41 -15.97 -19.04
CA ASP A 117 -10.38 -14.64 -18.46
C ASP A 117 -11.08 -14.61 -17.11
N TYR A 118 -12.22 -15.29 -17.00
CA TYR A 118 -12.93 -15.43 -15.73
C TYR A 118 -12.04 -16.07 -14.68
N HIS A 119 -11.39 -17.18 -15.05
CA HIS A 119 -10.51 -17.93 -14.15
C HIS A 119 -9.36 -17.05 -13.64
N ASN A 120 -8.72 -16.32 -14.55
CA ASN A 120 -7.58 -15.47 -14.21
C ASN A 120 -7.98 -14.32 -13.28
N LYS A 121 -9.11 -13.71 -13.54
CA LYS A 121 -9.61 -12.62 -12.69
C LYS A 121 -10.03 -13.14 -11.33
N PHE A 122 -10.71 -14.27 -11.29
CA PHE A 122 -11.11 -14.90 -10.03
C PHE A 122 -9.91 -15.28 -9.19
N LYS A 123 -8.88 -15.84 -9.82
CA LYS A 123 -7.63 -16.18 -9.16
C LYS A 123 -6.96 -14.93 -8.58
N GLY A 124 -6.95 -13.84 -9.34
CA GLY A 124 -6.39 -12.57 -8.88
C GLY A 124 -7.11 -12.06 -7.64
N VAL A 125 -8.44 -12.10 -7.63
CA VAL A 125 -9.23 -11.69 -6.47
C VAL A 125 -8.93 -12.57 -5.26
N CYS A 126 -8.85 -13.88 -5.47
CA CYS A 126 -8.54 -14.84 -4.40
C CYS A 126 -7.15 -14.59 -3.82
N GLU A 127 -6.16 -14.33 -4.66
CA GLU A 127 -4.80 -14.03 -4.21
C GLU A 127 -4.76 -12.74 -3.40
N GLU A 128 -5.50 -11.72 -3.82
CA GLU A 128 -5.60 -10.47 -3.09
C GLU A 128 -6.23 -10.68 -1.72
N LEU A 129 -7.29 -11.48 -1.65
CA LEU A 129 -7.90 -11.85 -0.38
C LEU A 129 -6.94 -12.61 0.52
N ASN A 130 -6.12 -13.49 -0.06
CA ASN A 130 -5.13 -14.25 0.71
C ASN A 130 -4.06 -13.37 1.34
N ILE A 131 -3.68 -12.27 0.71
CA ILE A 131 -2.74 -11.30 1.28
C ILE A 131 -3.28 -10.77 2.61
N TYR A 132 -4.59 -10.61 2.72
CA TYR A 132 -5.25 -10.11 3.93
C TYR A 132 -5.75 -11.22 4.84
N GLN A 133 -5.49 -12.47 4.50
CA GLN A 133 -5.98 -13.66 5.21
C GLN A 133 -5.71 -13.65 6.71
N PRO A 134 -4.51 -13.29 7.21
CA PRO A 134 -4.26 -13.29 8.65
C PRO A 134 -5.24 -12.42 9.43
N ILE A 135 -5.62 -11.28 8.87
CA ILE A 135 -6.59 -10.37 9.49
C ILE A 135 -7.99 -10.96 9.38
N SER A 136 -8.34 -11.46 8.21
CA SER A 136 -9.64 -12.07 7.96
C SER A 136 -9.90 -13.31 8.81
N SER A 137 -8.88 -14.11 9.02
CA SER A 137 -9.00 -15.32 9.84
C SER A 137 -9.39 -14.98 11.27
N ASN A 138 -8.78 -13.96 11.85
CA ASN A 138 -9.11 -13.51 13.18
C ASN A 138 -10.57 -13.03 13.27
N VAL A 139 -11.00 -12.28 12.28
CA VAL A 139 -12.39 -11.79 12.21
C VAL A 139 -13.36 -12.95 12.10
N LYS A 140 -13.08 -13.93 11.25
CA LYS A 140 -13.92 -15.10 11.08
C LYS A 140 -14.02 -15.92 12.36
N THR A 141 -12.92 -16.08 13.07
CA THR A 141 -12.90 -16.79 14.34
C THR A 141 -13.80 -16.10 15.35
N MET A 142 -13.73 -14.77 15.42
CA MET A 142 -14.58 -14.01 16.33
C MET A 142 -16.07 -14.12 15.96
N LYS A 143 -16.40 -14.15 14.67
CA LYS A 143 -17.79 -14.27 14.22
C LYS A 143 -18.41 -15.63 14.51
N LYS A 144 -17.62 -16.67 14.62
CA LYS A 144 -18.10 -18.02 14.92
C LYS A 144 -18.42 -18.23 16.40
N GLN A 145 -18.00 -17.33 17.22
CA GLN A 145 -18.28 -17.36 18.64
C GLN A 145 -19.56 -16.59 18.94
#